data_bbd4ec5ff4b55252d6a04df516add2bb
#
_entry.id   bbd4ec5ff4b55252d6a04df516add2bb
#
_cell.length_a   1.000
_cell.length_b   1.000
_cell.length_c   1.000
_cell.angle_alpha   90.00
_cell.angle_beta   90.00
_cell.angle_gamma   90.00
#
_symmetry.space_group_name_H-M   'P 1'
#
loop_
_entity.id
_entity.type
_entity.pdbx_description
1 polymer ?
#
loop_
_entity_poly.entity_id
_entity_poly.type
_entity_poly.pdbx_seq_one_letter_code
_entity_poly.pdbx_strand_id
1 'polypeptide(L)'
;STSSAASDVYKRQFLEYLEKLQDNPDLAKPAHKRLYDAIKQHGVATMDNEDPRKKKIFNDDNIKIYDYFKDVFFGNERVIEKLMHFLKSASLRGEESRQVLLLMGPVGAGKSALTEHIKDALDGEVYYHLESDPQRGEPLQLVPRSLRGNFEEMLGVKIEGDLSPVARWRLLEEYDGKYENFKVKSTTFSQRGRRGIASVPPMDANSQDVSVLIGSEDISKLCL
;
A
#
# COMPACT_ATOMS: atom_id res chain seq x y z
N SER A 1 -6.44 5.67 -38.65
CA SER A 1 -6.54 6.97 -37.93
C SER A 1 -7.04 6.84 -36.48
N THR A 2 -7.76 5.80 -36.12
CA THR A 2 -8.23 5.55 -34.74
C THR A 2 -7.12 5.12 -33.77
N SER A 3 -6.10 4.42 -34.24
CA SER A 3 -4.95 3.99 -33.43
C SER A 3 -4.07 5.16 -32.96
N SER A 4 -3.89 6.18 -33.82
CA SER A 4 -3.09 7.37 -33.48
C SER A 4 -3.76 8.22 -32.40
N ALA A 5 -5.07 8.46 -32.50
CA ALA A 5 -5.81 9.26 -31.52
C ALA A 5 -5.84 8.59 -30.12
N ALA A 6 -5.98 7.27 -30.06
CA ALA A 6 -5.92 6.52 -28.81
C ALA A 6 -4.53 6.61 -28.15
N SER A 7 -3.46 6.45 -28.95
CA SER A 7 -2.08 6.60 -28.46
C SER A 7 -1.81 7.99 -27.87
N ASP A 8 -2.34 9.04 -28.51
CA ASP A 8 -2.14 10.42 -28.02
C ASP A 8 -2.89 10.70 -26.69
N VAL A 9 -4.07 10.08 -26.51
CA VAL A 9 -4.80 10.16 -25.24
C VAL A 9 -4.05 9.46 -24.11
N TYR A 10 -3.43 8.30 -24.37
CA TYR A 10 -2.69 7.55 -23.34
C TYR A 10 -1.38 8.24 -22.95
N LYS A 11 -0.64 8.79 -23.92
CA LYS A 11 0.51 9.67 -23.66
C LYS A 11 0.15 10.79 -22.69
N ARG A 12 -0.98 11.45 -22.94
CA ARG A 12 -1.47 12.52 -22.09
C ARG A 12 -1.72 12.04 -20.66
N GLN A 13 -2.32 10.87 -20.45
CA GLN A 13 -2.61 10.34 -19.11
C GLN A 13 -1.36 10.07 -18.28
N PHE A 14 -0.31 9.50 -18.87
CA PHE A 14 0.95 9.29 -18.15
C PHE A 14 1.66 10.61 -17.85
N LEU A 15 1.68 11.54 -18.79
CA LEU A 15 2.26 12.88 -18.59
C LEU A 15 1.48 13.66 -17.53
N GLU A 16 0.16 13.66 -17.58
CA GLU A 16 -0.70 14.28 -16.55
C GLU A 16 -0.46 13.69 -15.17
N TYR A 17 -0.19 12.39 -15.08
CA TYR A 17 0.20 11.75 -13.82
C TYR A 17 1.55 12.26 -13.32
N LEU A 18 2.55 12.40 -14.19
CA LEU A 18 3.86 12.94 -13.82
C LEU A 18 3.77 14.42 -13.39
N GLU A 19 2.97 15.24 -14.07
CA GLU A 19 2.72 16.61 -13.66
C GLU A 19 2.08 16.69 -12.26
N LYS A 20 1.07 15.86 -12.00
CA LYS A 20 0.45 15.76 -10.66
C LYS A 20 1.44 15.30 -9.59
N LEU A 21 2.40 14.44 -9.94
CA LEU A 21 3.45 14.00 -9.02
C LEU A 21 4.45 15.12 -8.68
N GLN A 22 4.75 16.01 -9.63
CA GLN A 22 5.59 17.18 -9.35
C GLN A 22 4.94 18.11 -8.32
N ASP A 23 3.62 18.29 -8.42
CA ASP A 23 2.86 19.11 -7.47
C ASP A 23 2.64 18.39 -6.13
N ASN A 24 2.48 17.07 -6.17
CA ASN A 24 2.21 16.25 -4.99
C ASN A 24 2.90 14.87 -5.06
N PRO A 25 4.15 14.76 -4.60
CA PRO A 25 4.89 13.50 -4.56
C PRO A 25 4.22 12.38 -3.75
N ASP A 26 3.34 12.74 -2.81
CA ASP A 26 2.61 11.78 -1.98
C ASP A 26 1.62 10.89 -2.77
N LEU A 27 1.34 11.23 -4.02
CA LEU A 27 0.52 10.37 -4.90
C LEU A 27 1.19 9.01 -5.18
N ALA A 28 2.54 8.95 -5.17
CA ALA A 28 3.32 7.72 -5.37
C ALA A 28 3.79 7.07 -4.06
N LYS A 29 3.29 7.49 -2.90
CA LYS A 29 3.70 6.91 -1.63
C LYS A 29 3.27 5.43 -1.51
N PRO A 30 4.11 4.56 -0.94
CA PRO A 30 3.80 3.14 -0.76
C PRO A 30 2.69 2.92 0.28
N ALA A 31 2.10 1.73 0.28
CA ALA A 31 0.93 1.40 1.12
C ALA A 31 1.17 1.62 2.63
N HIS A 32 2.33 1.23 3.14
CA HIS A 32 2.66 1.43 4.56
C HIS A 32 2.81 2.90 4.94
N LYS A 33 3.31 3.76 4.03
CA LYS A 33 3.34 5.20 4.25
C LYS A 33 1.93 5.80 4.20
N ARG A 34 1.08 5.37 3.27
CA ARG A 34 -0.33 5.78 3.20
C ARG A 34 -1.05 5.45 4.50
N LEU A 35 -0.90 4.23 4.98
CA LEU A 35 -1.51 3.77 6.22
C LEU A 35 -1.01 4.57 7.44
N TYR A 36 0.31 4.78 7.53
CA TYR A 36 0.89 5.58 8.61
C TYR A 36 0.33 7.01 8.62
N ASP A 37 0.31 7.67 7.46
CA ASP A 37 -0.18 9.04 7.31
C ASP A 37 -1.68 9.12 7.58
N ALA A 38 -2.48 8.19 7.06
CA ALA A 38 -3.92 8.11 7.27
C ALA A 38 -4.30 7.99 8.76
N ILE A 39 -3.54 7.20 9.52
CA ILE A 39 -3.75 7.09 10.97
C ILE A 39 -3.28 8.36 11.69
N LYS A 40 -2.09 8.85 11.35
CA LYS A 40 -1.46 9.98 12.03
C LYS A 40 -2.22 11.29 11.89
N GLN A 41 -2.90 11.50 10.75
CA GLN A 41 -3.67 12.73 10.48
C GLN A 41 -4.79 13.00 11.49
N HIS A 42 -5.28 11.96 12.18
CA HIS A 42 -6.31 12.11 13.22
C HIS A 42 -5.79 12.75 14.50
N GLY A 43 -4.48 12.80 14.68
CA GLY A 43 -3.83 13.38 15.86
C GLY A 43 -3.02 12.36 16.65
N VAL A 44 -1.97 12.87 17.28
CA VAL A 44 -1.09 12.09 18.16
C VAL A 44 -0.78 12.95 19.39
N ALA A 45 -1.07 12.43 20.56
CA ALA A 45 -0.75 13.04 21.84
C ALA A 45 0.19 12.16 22.65
N THR A 46 0.86 12.73 23.62
CA THR A 46 1.55 11.94 24.66
C THR A 46 0.60 11.78 25.83
N MET A 47 0.58 10.59 26.43
CA MET A 47 -0.25 10.32 27.61
C MET A 47 0.08 11.30 28.73
N ASP A 48 -0.97 11.89 29.32
CA ASP A 48 -0.83 12.83 30.42
C ASP A 48 -0.14 12.17 31.62
N ASN A 49 0.68 12.94 32.31
CA ASN A 49 1.36 12.50 33.55
C ASN A 49 0.37 12.18 34.68
N GLU A 50 -0.81 12.80 34.66
CA GLU A 50 -1.86 12.59 35.66
C GLU A 50 -2.77 11.41 35.29
N ASP A 51 -2.65 10.82 34.08
CA ASP A 51 -3.44 9.66 33.69
C ASP A 51 -3.11 8.46 34.60
N PRO A 52 -4.09 7.92 35.32
CA PRO A 52 -3.86 6.83 36.27
C PRO A 52 -3.35 5.55 35.58
N ARG A 53 -3.56 5.38 34.31
CA ARG A 53 -3.07 4.25 33.50
C ARG A 53 -1.55 4.31 33.32
N LYS A 54 -0.98 5.52 33.25
CA LYS A 54 0.45 5.73 33.09
C LYS A 54 1.25 4.98 34.14
N LYS A 55 0.90 5.17 35.40
CA LYS A 55 1.56 4.50 36.54
C LYS A 55 1.17 3.04 36.69
N LYS A 56 -0.14 2.73 36.56
CA LYS A 56 -0.67 1.39 36.86
C LYS A 56 -0.39 0.37 35.74
N ILE A 57 -0.35 0.80 34.49
CA ILE A 57 -0.29 -0.08 33.32
C ILE A 57 1.03 0.09 32.58
N PHE A 58 1.54 1.31 32.46
CA PHE A 58 2.65 1.65 31.58
C PHE A 58 3.98 1.96 32.32
N ASN A 59 4.04 1.77 33.63
CA ASN A 59 5.24 1.95 34.45
C ASN A 59 5.89 3.34 34.27
N ASP A 60 5.09 4.38 34.19
CA ASP A 60 5.50 5.77 33.95
C ASP A 60 6.19 6.04 32.60
N ASP A 61 6.12 5.12 31.65
CA ASP A 61 6.61 5.35 30.28
C ASP A 61 5.82 6.45 29.57
N ASN A 62 6.50 7.20 28.71
CA ASN A 62 5.88 8.19 27.84
C ASN A 62 5.24 7.50 26.62
N ILE A 63 4.00 7.09 26.76
CA ILE A 63 3.23 6.41 25.73
C ILE A 63 2.56 7.42 24.80
N LYS A 64 2.63 7.16 23.51
CA LYS A 64 1.90 7.93 22.50
C LYS A 64 0.49 7.38 22.32
N ILE A 65 -0.47 8.29 22.36
CA ILE A 65 -1.89 8.00 22.07
C ILE A 65 -2.16 8.48 20.66
N TYR A 66 -2.66 7.60 19.84
CA TYR A 66 -3.12 7.92 18.49
C TYR A 66 -4.64 8.06 18.51
N ASP A 67 -5.13 9.25 18.18
CA ASP A 67 -6.56 9.57 18.30
C ASP A 67 -7.44 8.65 17.45
N TYR A 68 -6.91 8.13 16.35
CA TYR A 68 -7.60 7.15 15.51
C TYR A 68 -8.05 5.90 16.26
N PHE A 69 -7.32 5.49 17.30
CA PHE A 69 -7.60 4.26 18.07
C PHE A 69 -8.23 4.51 19.44
N LYS A 70 -8.20 5.74 19.97
CA LYS A 70 -8.50 6.03 21.36
C LYS A 70 -9.91 5.60 21.84
N ASP A 71 -10.88 5.68 20.94
CA ASP A 71 -12.28 5.37 21.26
C ASP A 71 -12.67 3.90 21.04
N VAL A 72 -11.76 3.11 20.47
CA VAL A 72 -12.00 1.69 20.12
C VAL A 72 -11.12 0.73 20.92
N PHE A 73 -9.89 1.13 21.22
CA PHE A 73 -8.89 0.25 21.87
C PHE A 73 -8.36 0.87 23.16
N PHE A 74 -8.90 0.42 24.28
CA PHE A 74 -8.47 0.84 25.62
C PHE A 74 -7.43 -0.13 26.21
N GLY A 75 -6.37 0.39 26.79
CA GLY A 75 -5.32 -0.41 27.42
C GLY A 75 -4.35 -1.08 26.44
N ASN A 76 -4.52 -0.89 25.14
CA ASN A 76 -3.67 -1.42 24.08
C ASN A 76 -2.69 -0.36 23.50
N GLU A 77 -2.56 0.78 24.14
CA GLU A 77 -1.79 1.93 23.63
C GLU A 77 -0.34 1.56 23.31
N ARG A 78 0.30 0.70 24.13
CA ARG A 78 1.65 0.21 23.87
C ARG A 78 1.75 -0.69 22.64
N VAL A 79 0.72 -1.49 22.38
CA VAL A 79 0.65 -2.34 21.18
C VAL A 79 0.47 -1.46 19.93
N ILE A 80 -0.40 -0.47 20.02
CA ILE A 80 -0.64 0.52 18.97
C ILE A 80 0.63 1.34 18.70
N GLU A 81 1.34 1.78 19.74
CA GLU A 81 2.60 2.50 19.57
C GLU A 81 3.65 1.66 18.84
N LYS A 82 3.78 0.37 19.17
CA LYS A 82 4.67 -0.55 18.44
C LYS A 82 4.27 -0.72 17.00
N LEU A 83 2.97 -0.87 16.72
CA LEU A 83 2.44 -0.91 15.36
C LEU A 83 2.79 0.37 14.58
N MET A 84 2.56 1.52 15.18
CA MET A 84 2.84 2.80 14.54
C MET A 84 4.34 3.04 14.35
N HIS A 85 5.17 2.54 15.25
CA HIS A 85 6.63 2.57 15.09
C HIS A 85 7.05 1.69 13.90
N PHE A 86 6.50 0.47 13.79
CA PHE A 86 6.72 -0.40 12.64
C PHE A 86 6.31 0.28 11.33
N LEU A 87 5.11 0.86 11.26
CA LEU A 87 4.62 1.55 10.06
C LEU A 87 5.48 2.78 9.73
N LYS A 88 5.94 3.53 10.74
CA LYS A 88 6.84 4.66 10.55
C LYS A 88 8.17 4.22 9.95
N SER A 89 8.80 3.20 10.51
CA SER A 89 10.07 2.65 9.99
C SER A 89 9.90 2.13 8.56
N ALA A 90 8.84 1.37 8.31
CA ALA A 90 8.50 0.92 6.97
C ALA A 90 8.25 2.10 5.99
N SER A 91 7.62 3.18 6.45
CA SER A 91 7.38 4.38 5.64
C SER A 91 8.67 5.11 5.25
N LEU A 92 9.69 5.01 6.07
CA LEU A 92 11.04 5.53 5.81
C LEU A 92 11.92 4.53 5.04
N ARG A 93 11.33 3.44 4.54
CA ARG A 93 12.02 2.37 3.80
C ARG A 93 13.06 1.61 4.62
N GLY A 94 12.82 1.49 5.92
CA GLY A 94 13.56 0.60 6.81
C GLY A 94 13.34 -0.87 6.44
N GLU A 95 14.01 -1.77 7.15
CA GLU A 95 13.88 -3.22 6.93
C GLU A 95 12.42 -3.70 7.10
N GLU A 96 11.66 -3.05 7.95
CA GLU A 96 10.24 -3.32 8.21
C GLU A 96 9.36 -3.21 6.95
N SER A 97 9.79 -2.42 5.94
CA SER A 97 9.06 -2.32 4.67
C SER A 97 8.96 -3.64 3.89
N ARG A 98 9.81 -4.61 4.23
CA ARG A 98 9.87 -5.95 3.62
C ARG A 98 9.45 -7.07 4.57
N GLN A 99 9.04 -6.73 5.79
CA GLN A 99 8.64 -7.69 6.81
C GLN A 99 7.13 -7.88 6.87
N VAL A 100 6.73 -9.05 7.33
CA VAL A 100 5.33 -9.37 7.61
C VAL A 100 5.04 -9.04 9.07
N LEU A 101 4.01 -8.24 9.32
CA LEU A 101 3.55 -7.96 10.68
C LEU A 101 2.69 -9.13 11.20
N LEU A 102 3.17 -9.80 12.23
CA LEU A 102 2.45 -10.89 12.88
C LEU A 102 1.81 -10.41 14.20
N LEU A 103 0.49 -10.52 14.31
CA LEU A 103 -0.26 -10.21 15.54
C LEU A 103 -0.47 -11.51 16.33
N MET A 104 0.18 -11.61 17.48
CA MET A 104 0.07 -12.75 18.39
C MET A 104 -0.69 -12.37 19.67
N GLY A 105 -1.47 -13.28 20.18
CA GLY A 105 -2.21 -13.09 21.44
C GLY A 105 -3.36 -14.09 21.58
N PRO A 106 -3.98 -14.19 22.77
CA PRO A 106 -5.07 -15.10 23.03
C PRO A 106 -6.32 -14.79 22.21
N VAL A 107 -7.25 -15.74 22.17
CA VAL A 107 -8.58 -15.52 21.58
C VAL A 107 -9.29 -14.40 22.37
N GLY A 108 -9.96 -13.50 21.66
CA GLY A 108 -10.64 -12.34 22.27
C GLY A 108 -9.75 -11.14 22.57
N ALA A 109 -8.43 -11.18 22.27
CA ALA A 109 -7.52 -10.05 22.48
C ALA A 109 -7.68 -8.87 21.48
N GLY A 110 -8.71 -8.87 20.65
CA GLY A 110 -9.01 -7.77 19.72
C GLY A 110 -8.15 -7.74 18.44
N LYS A 111 -7.38 -8.80 18.14
CA LYS A 111 -6.51 -8.85 16.94
C LYS A 111 -7.28 -8.60 15.63
N SER A 112 -8.40 -9.29 15.45
CA SER A 112 -9.22 -9.13 14.24
C SER A 112 -9.87 -7.75 14.18
N ALA A 113 -10.36 -7.23 15.32
CA ALA A 113 -10.91 -5.89 15.40
C ALA A 113 -9.87 -4.82 15.06
N LEU A 114 -8.63 -4.97 15.54
CA LEU A 114 -7.51 -4.08 15.19
C LEU A 114 -7.21 -4.12 13.70
N THR A 115 -7.18 -5.32 13.09
CA THR A 115 -6.93 -5.48 11.66
C THR A 115 -8.04 -4.84 10.82
N GLU A 116 -9.31 -5.03 11.18
CA GLU A 116 -10.44 -4.39 10.49
C GLU A 116 -10.35 -2.87 10.61
N HIS A 117 -10.10 -2.35 11.80
CA HIS A 117 -9.96 -0.91 12.02
C HIS A 117 -8.78 -0.29 11.24
N ILE A 118 -7.66 -1.01 11.11
CA ILE A 118 -6.53 -0.58 10.29
C ILE A 118 -6.90 -0.52 8.80
N LYS A 119 -7.70 -1.48 8.31
CA LYS A 119 -8.16 -1.47 6.92
C LYS A 119 -9.08 -0.27 6.63
N ASP A 120 -9.92 0.09 7.58
CA ASP A 120 -10.82 1.25 7.47
C ASP A 120 -10.04 2.56 7.28
N ALA A 121 -8.83 2.67 7.83
CA ALA A 121 -7.98 3.85 7.65
C ALA A 121 -7.54 4.09 6.20
N LEU A 122 -7.52 3.06 5.36
CA LEU A 122 -7.18 3.18 3.93
C LEU A 122 -8.40 3.30 3.03
N ASP A 123 -9.61 2.99 3.51
CA ASP A 123 -10.81 2.99 2.68
C ASP A 123 -11.10 4.41 2.14
N GLY A 124 -11.26 4.52 0.83
CA GLY A 124 -11.47 5.81 0.17
C GLY A 124 -10.19 6.57 -0.24
N GLU A 125 -9.00 6.19 0.22
CA GLU A 125 -7.73 6.77 -0.24
C GLU A 125 -7.53 6.54 -1.74
N VAL A 126 -7.04 7.54 -2.46
CA VAL A 126 -6.83 7.47 -3.92
C VAL A 126 -5.42 6.99 -4.25
N TYR A 127 -5.31 6.08 -5.21
CA TYR A 127 -4.04 5.67 -5.78
C TYR A 127 -4.10 5.57 -7.31
N TYR A 128 -2.96 5.71 -7.96
CA TYR A 128 -2.82 5.57 -9.41
C TYR A 128 -2.24 4.20 -9.76
N HIS A 129 -2.69 3.62 -10.87
CA HIS A 129 -2.22 2.32 -11.33
C HIS A 129 -2.31 2.19 -12.84
N LEU A 130 -1.64 1.19 -13.39
CA LEU A 130 -1.75 0.80 -14.79
C LEU A 130 -3.07 0.05 -15.01
N GLU A 131 -3.98 0.60 -15.83
CA GLU A 131 -5.32 0.03 -16.03
C GLU A 131 -5.27 -1.37 -16.67
N SER A 132 -4.36 -1.56 -17.61
CA SER A 132 -4.21 -2.83 -18.33
C SER A 132 -3.38 -3.87 -17.58
N ASP A 133 -2.87 -3.55 -16.39
CA ASP A 133 -2.13 -4.49 -15.57
C ASP A 133 -3.05 -5.16 -14.54
N PRO A 134 -3.22 -6.50 -14.56
CA PRO A 134 -4.02 -7.23 -13.58
C PRO A 134 -3.54 -7.01 -12.13
N GLN A 135 -2.24 -6.79 -11.93
CA GLN A 135 -1.64 -6.52 -10.63
C GLN A 135 -1.76 -5.04 -10.22
N ARG A 136 -2.30 -4.18 -11.11
CA ARG A 136 -2.44 -2.74 -10.87
C ARG A 136 -1.13 -2.09 -10.45
N GLY A 137 -0.06 -2.38 -11.20
CA GLY A 137 1.28 -1.87 -10.93
C GLY A 137 1.34 -0.34 -10.89
N GLU A 138 2.32 0.16 -10.15
CA GLU A 138 2.61 1.59 -10.03
C GLU A 138 3.03 2.15 -11.39
N PRO A 139 2.45 3.26 -11.88
CA PRO A 139 2.78 3.83 -13.18
C PRO A 139 4.26 4.21 -13.34
N LEU A 140 4.94 4.61 -12.27
CA LEU A 140 6.38 4.92 -12.32
C LEU A 140 7.26 3.72 -12.67
N GLN A 141 6.77 2.49 -12.54
CA GLN A 141 7.49 1.30 -12.99
C GLN A 141 7.67 1.23 -14.50
N LEU A 142 6.91 2.04 -15.28
CA LEU A 142 7.11 2.22 -16.71
C LEU A 142 8.43 2.93 -17.03
N VAL A 143 8.96 3.72 -16.11
CA VAL A 143 10.23 4.42 -16.31
C VAL A 143 11.37 3.41 -16.43
N PRO A 144 12.13 3.41 -17.53
CA PRO A 144 13.29 2.55 -17.72
C PRO A 144 14.29 2.69 -16.58
N ARG A 145 14.89 1.59 -16.14
CA ARG A 145 15.84 1.59 -14.99
C ARG A 145 16.99 2.60 -15.17
N SER A 146 17.47 2.80 -16.40
CA SER A 146 18.53 3.75 -16.72
C SER A 146 18.14 5.22 -16.48
N LEU A 147 16.85 5.54 -16.49
CA LEU A 147 16.34 6.90 -16.32
C LEU A 147 15.77 7.15 -14.91
N ARG A 148 15.60 6.10 -14.08
CA ARG A 148 14.95 6.22 -12.77
C ARG A 148 15.64 7.24 -11.88
N GLY A 149 16.97 7.25 -11.81
CA GLY A 149 17.70 8.22 -10.99
C GLY A 149 17.34 9.67 -11.30
N ASN A 150 17.23 10.02 -12.57
CA ASN A 150 16.85 11.38 -12.99
C ASN A 150 15.39 11.70 -12.62
N PHE A 151 14.48 10.72 -12.81
CA PHE A 151 13.07 10.89 -12.42
C PHE A 151 12.89 10.98 -10.92
N GLU A 152 13.62 10.19 -10.14
CA GLU A 152 13.60 10.23 -8.67
C GLU A 152 14.06 11.58 -8.14
N GLU A 153 15.12 12.14 -8.71
CA GLU A 153 15.62 13.47 -8.34
C GLU A 153 14.62 14.57 -8.71
N MET A 154 14.04 14.51 -9.92
CA MET A 154 13.09 15.50 -10.41
C MET A 154 11.76 15.48 -9.65
N LEU A 155 11.25 14.30 -9.31
CA LEU A 155 9.93 14.12 -8.71
C LEU A 155 9.96 14.06 -7.17
N GLY A 156 11.14 13.92 -6.57
CA GLY A 156 11.29 13.74 -5.12
C GLY A 156 10.71 12.41 -4.59
N VAL A 157 10.51 11.42 -5.47
CA VAL A 157 9.96 10.11 -5.13
C VAL A 157 10.95 9.01 -5.51
N LYS A 158 10.87 7.87 -4.86
CA LYS A 158 11.70 6.71 -5.19
C LYS A 158 10.90 5.68 -5.96
N ILE A 159 11.47 5.15 -7.06
CA ILE A 159 10.82 4.18 -7.93
C ILE A 159 11.27 2.78 -7.52
N GLU A 160 10.36 1.98 -7.00
CA GLU A 160 10.61 0.62 -6.53
C GLU A 160 9.86 -0.42 -7.34
N GLY A 161 10.42 -1.63 -7.36
CA GLY A 161 9.84 -2.74 -8.09
C GLY A 161 10.00 -2.63 -9.60
N ASP A 162 9.36 -3.55 -10.29
CA ASP A 162 9.36 -3.65 -11.75
C ASP A 162 7.94 -3.91 -12.23
N LEU A 163 7.72 -3.69 -13.53
CA LEU A 163 6.48 -4.07 -14.19
C LEU A 163 6.16 -5.55 -13.95
N SER A 164 4.89 -5.85 -13.76
CA SER A 164 4.41 -7.22 -13.71
C SER A 164 4.79 -8.00 -14.95
N PRO A 165 4.86 -9.34 -14.91
CA PRO A 165 5.11 -10.15 -16.11
C PRO A 165 4.14 -9.83 -17.24
N VAL A 166 2.87 -9.63 -16.92
CA VAL A 166 1.83 -9.27 -17.91
C VAL A 166 2.08 -7.89 -18.50
N ALA A 167 2.40 -6.89 -17.66
CA ALA A 167 2.69 -5.55 -18.14
C ALA A 167 3.96 -5.51 -19.00
N ARG A 168 5.00 -6.29 -18.68
CA ARG A 168 6.20 -6.43 -19.51
C ARG A 168 5.90 -7.07 -20.86
N TRP A 169 5.10 -8.14 -20.86
CA TRP A 169 4.69 -8.79 -22.10
C TRP A 169 3.90 -7.82 -22.98
N ARG A 170 2.93 -7.09 -22.41
CA ARG A 170 2.16 -6.09 -23.15
C ARG A 170 3.02 -4.96 -23.70
N LEU A 171 4.00 -4.50 -22.92
CA LEU A 171 4.93 -3.46 -23.36
C LEU A 171 5.68 -3.90 -24.64
N LEU A 172 6.11 -5.17 -24.70
CA LEU A 172 6.88 -5.68 -25.82
C LEU A 172 5.99 -6.08 -27.00
N GLU A 173 4.95 -6.86 -26.77
CA GLU A 173 4.17 -7.52 -27.82
C GLU A 173 2.95 -6.69 -28.29
N GLU A 174 2.30 -5.97 -27.39
CA GLU A 174 1.11 -5.17 -27.73
C GLU A 174 1.46 -3.71 -28.03
N TYR A 175 2.43 -3.14 -27.32
CA TYR A 175 2.74 -1.71 -27.38
C TYR A 175 4.07 -1.39 -28.06
N ASP A 176 4.75 -2.38 -28.62
CA ASP A 176 5.97 -2.21 -29.41
C ASP A 176 7.08 -1.41 -28.66
N GLY A 177 7.20 -1.68 -27.35
CA GLY A 177 8.12 -0.98 -26.46
C GLY A 177 7.68 0.45 -26.08
N LYS A 178 6.51 0.90 -26.51
CA LYS A 178 6.03 2.27 -26.25
C LYS A 178 5.27 2.35 -24.92
N TYR A 179 5.97 2.76 -23.87
CA TYR A 179 5.40 2.89 -22.51
C TYR A 179 4.25 3.91 -22.44
N GLU A 180 4.24 4.90 -23.31
CA GLU A 180 3.19 5.92 -23.42
C GLU A 180 1.82 5.36 -23.85
N ASN A 181 1.76 4.14 -24.31
CA ASN A 181 0.50 3.47 -24.67
C ASN A 181 -0.21 2.85 -23.48
N PHE A 182 0.44 2.81 -22.29
CA PHE A 182 -0.21 2.38 -21.08
C PHE A 182 -1.19 3.42 -20.55
N LYS A 183 -2.38 2.98 -20.20
CA LYS A 183 -3.38 3.80 -19.51
C LYS A 183 -3.05 3.88 -18.03
N VAL A 184 -2.98 5.11 -17.52
CA VAL A 184 -2.89 5.40 -16.09
C VAL A 184 -4.27 5.78 -15.59
N LYS A 185 -4.70 5.14 -14.52
CA LYS A 185 -6.02 5.36 -13.92
C LYS A 185 -5.90 5.62 -12.43
N SER A 186 -6.73 6.50 -11.91
CA SER A 186 -6.93 6.66 -10.48
C SER A 186 -8.05 5.75 -9.99
N THR A 187 -7.86 5.18 -8.82
CA THR A 187 -8.83 4.31 -8.16
C THR A 187 -8.75 4.56 -6.65
N THR A 188 -9.82 4.30 -5.93
CA THR A 188 -9.85 4.35 -4.48
C THR A 188 -9.63 2.96 -3.87
N PHE A 189 -8.88 2.91 -2.78
CA PHE A 189 -8.87 1.72 -1.93
C PHE A 189 -10.30 1.41 -1.48
N SER A 190 -10.68 0.14 -1.51
CA SER A 190 -11.99 -0.26 -1.07
C SER A 190 -11.97 -1.68 -0.51
N GLN A 191 -12.31 -1.81 0.75
CA GLN A 191 -12.44 -3.09 1.42
C GLN A 191 -13.58 -3.91 0.80
N ARG A 192 -14.77 -3.31 0.60
CA ARG A 192 -15.92 -3.96 -0.05
C ARG A 192 -15.62 -4.37 -1.49
N GLY A 193 -14.97 -3.48 -2.23
CA GLY A 193 -14.62 -3.72 -3.64
C GLY A 193 -13.37 -4.56 -3.83
N ARG A 194 -12.70 -5.00 -2.77
CA ARG A 194 -11.41 -5.73 -2.81
C ARG A 194 -10.38 -5.05 -3.71
N ARG A 195 -10.30 -3.72 -3.60
CA ARG A 195 -9.37 -2.89 -4.38
C ARG A 195 -8.28 -2.35 -3.47
N GLY A 196 -7.05 -2.82 -3.66
CA GLY A 196 -5.89 -2.42 -2.86
C GLY A 196 -5.87 -2.94 -1.43
N ILE A 197 -7.01 -3.44 -0.92
CA ILE A 197 -7.16 -4.09 0.39
C ILE A 197 -7.78 -5.46 0.16
N ALA A 198 -7.11 -6.51 0.62
CA ALA A 198 -7.61 -7.88 0.55
C ALA A 198 -7.58 -8.53 1.94
N SER A 199 -8.58 -9.33 2.23
CA SER A 199 -8.62 -10.21 3.39
C SER A 199 -8.75 -11.64 2.90
N VAL A 200 -7.88 -12.50 3.39
CA VAL A 200 -7.92 -13.93 3.09
C VAL A 200 -8.28 -14.66 4.40
N PRO A 201 -9.56 -14.95 4.63
CA PRO A 201 -9.94 -15.74 5.81
C PRO A 201 -9.44 -17.17 5.63
N PRO A 202 -8.95 -17.82 6.70
CA PRO A 202 -8.61 -19.24 6.63
C PRO A 202 -9.91 -20.03 6.34
N MET A 203 -9.91 -20.76 5.24
CA MET A 203 -11.08 -21.54 4.80
C MET A 203 -11.23 -22.85 5.60
N ASP A 204 -10.11 -23.37 6.11
CA ASP A 204 -10.03 -24.56 6.95
C ASP A 204 -8.80 -24.45 7.87
N ALA A 205 -8.95 -24.89 9.14
CA ALA A 205 -7.84 -24.90 10.10
C ALA A 205 -6.66 -25.80 9.66
N ASN A 206 -6.89 -26.74 8.76
CA ASN A 206 -5.89 -27.65 8.22
C ASN A 206 -5.40 -27.27 6.81
N SER A 207 -6.01 -26.27 6.17
CA SER A 207 -5.59 -25.83 4.84
C SER A 207 -4.43 -24.83 4.96
N GLN A 208 -3.22 -25.35 4.91
CA GLN A 208 -1.98 -24.56 4.79
C GLN A 208 -1.58 -24.37 3.32
N ASP A 209 -2.54 -24.41 2.42
CA ASP A 209 -2.23 -24.28 1.00
C ASP A 209 -1.83 -22.85 0.66
N VAL A 210 -0.54 -22.68 0.38
CA VAL A 210 0.05 -21.40 -0.01
C VAL A 210 -0.56 -20.86 -1.30
N SER A 211 -1.13 -21.72 -2.16
CA SER A 211 -1.80 -21.34 -3.40
C SER A 211 -2.97 -20.38 -3.19
N VAL A 212 -3.61 -20.41 -2.01
CA VAL A 212 -4.67 -19.45 -1.64
C VAL A 212 -4.15 -18.01 -1.58
N LEU A 213 -2.89 -17.82 -1.21
CA LEU A 213 -2.26 -16.51 -1.08
C LEU A 213 -1.55 -16.06 -2.36
N ILE A 214 -0.82 -16.97 -3.00
CA ILE A 214 0.04 -16.64 -4.16
C ILE A 214 -0.56 -17.07 -5.50
N GLY A 215 -1.72 -17.75 -5.50
CA GLY A 215 -2.30 -18.37 -6.69
C GLY A 215 -1.63 -19.68 -7.07
N SER A 216 -2.14 -20.32 -8.10
CA SER A 216 -1.60 -21.56 -8.68
C SER A 216 -1.13 -21.33 -10.11
N GLU A 217 -0.17 -22.11 -10.55
CA GLU A 217 0.27 -22.09 -11.95
C GLU A 217 -0.80 -22.68 -12.85
N ASP A 218 -1.07 -22.05 -13.96
CA ASP A 218 -1.97 -22.57 -15.00
C ASP A 218 -1.18 -23.54 -15.90
N ILE A 219 -1.17 -24.80 -15.51
CA ILE A 219 -0.43 -25.89 -16.21
C ILE A 219 -0.90 -26.01 -17.68
N SER A 220 -2.12 -25.60 -18.00
CA SER A 220 -2.64 -25.67 -19.38
C SER A 220 -1.89 -24.75 -20.33
N LYS A 221 -1.20 -23.74 -19.83
CA LYS A 221 -0.41 -22.78 -20.63
C LYS A 221 1.08 -23.10 -20.69
N LEU A 222 1.53 -24.13 -19.97
CA LEU A 222 2.93 -24.57 -19.99
C LEU A 222 3.23 -25.59 -21.11
N CYS A 223 2.21 -26.06 -21.82
CA CYS A 223 2.32 -27.04 -22.88
C CYS A 223 2.15 -26.42 -24.28
N LEU A 224 2.86 -25.31 -24.54
CA LEU A 224 3.03 -24.74 -25.88
C LEU A 224 4.49 -24.75 -26.29
#